data_636994518c3b173a2a0501aaed53f055
#
_entry.id   636994518c3b173a2a0501aaed53f055
#
_cell.length_a   1.000
_cell.length_b   1.000
_cell.length_c   1.000
_cell.angle_alpha   90.00
_cell.angle_beta   90.00
_cell.angle_gamma   90.00
#
_symmetry.space_group_name_H-M   'P 1'
#
loop_
_entity.id
_entity.type
_entity.pdbx_description
1 polymer ?
#
loop_
_entity_poly.entity_id
_entity_poly.type
_entity_poly.pdbx_seq_one_letter_code
_entity_poly.pdbx_strand_id
1 'polypeptide(L)'
;MKIGIITGASSGLGREFALQAFEYYDLDELWLAARREDAMRALAESMPDKVCRIFPCDLRDLAAIDTLIAAIETEKPEIRLLVNNAGLGYLDDFEKVDRDKDIAMCDVNMRAPTLLTAAAIPYMPRGAAIIFVSSIAAFAPNPRMSVYCSTKAYIQSLAKSLRYELAPRGVNVLALYPCPMNTEFLTVGGIEGRSRTFDKLPRCDPHKAARAALARAAKGKGSHTPLLLMKFYRFLAKVTPHNLIMPLSKT
;
A
#
# COMPACT_ATOMS: atom_id res chain seq x y z
N MET A 1 1.91 -2.15 24.89
CA MET A 1 2.80 -2.65 23.81
C MET A 1 2.61 -1.77 22.59
N LYS A 2 3.70 -1.23 22.05
CA LYS A 2 3.71 -0.36 20.86
C LYS A 2 3.95 -1.21 19.62
N ILE A 3 3.04 -1.19 18.65
CA ILE A 3 3.16 -2.04 17.47
C ILE A 3 3.15 -1.26 16.16
N GLY A 4 3.76 -1.89 15.15
CA GLY A 4 3.54 -1.58 13.75
C GLY A 4 2.81 -2.73 13.05
N ILE A 5 1.96 -2.44 12.08
CA ILE A 5 1.26 -3.43 11.26
C ILE A 5 1.60 -3.19 9.80
N ILE A 6 2.06 -4.22 9.08
CA ILE A 6 2.39 -4.12 7.66
C ILE A 6 1.70 -5.23 6.88
N THR A 7 0.84 -4.86 5.94
CA THR A 7 0.20 -5.80 5.03
C THR A 7 1.05 -6.02 3.77
N GLY A 8 1.04 -7.25 3.23
CA GLY A 8 1.86 -7.62 2.08
C GLY A 8 3.36 -7.66 2.41
N ALA A 9 3.71 -8.00 3.65
CA ALA A 9 5.08 -7.96 4.16
C ALA A 9 6.02 -9.03 3.57
N SER A 10 5.49 -10.05 2.91
CA SER A 10 6.27 -11.20 2.43
C SER A 10 7.23 -10.92 1.27
N SER A 11 7.11 -9.77 0.58
CA SER A 11 7.98 -9.43 -0.55
C SER A 11 7.96 -7.94 -0.91
N GLY A 12 8.84 -7.56 -1.85
CA GLY A 12 8.85 -6.25 -2.50
C GLY A 12 8.84 -5.07 -1.53
N LEU A 13 7.96 -4.12 -1.78
CA LEU A 13 7.86 -2.89 -0.98
C LEU A 13 7.45 -3.15 0.47
N GLY A 14 6.57 -4.14 0.72
CA GLY A 14 6.13 -4.50 2.08
C GLY A 14 7.27 -5.04 2.94
N ARG A 15 8.14 -5.86 2.34
CA ARG A 15 9.38 -6.33 2.98
C ARG A 15 10.31 -5.16 3.33
N GLU A 16 10.45 -4.20 2.43
CA GLU A 16 11.29 -3.02 2.67
C GLU A 16 10.71 -2.10 3.77
N PHE A 17 9.40 -2.00 3.87
CA PHE A 17 8.76 -1.34 5.01
C PHE A 17 9.07 -2.03 6.33
N ALA A 18 9.01 -3.36 6.38
CA ALA A 18 9.27 -4.12 7.61
C ALA A 18 10.73 -3.96 8.08
N LEU A 19 11.69 -4.06 7.16
CA LEU A 19 13.12 -3.92 7.48
C LEU A 19 13.47 -2.55 8.05
N GLN A 20 12.70 -1.51 7.71
CA GLN A 20 13.03 -0.13 8.06
C GLN A 20 12.09 0.50 9.11
N ALA A 21 10.99 -0.16 9.47
CA ALA A 21 9.95 0.42 10.36
C ALA A 21 10.52 0.88 11.71
N PHE A 22 11.37 0.06 12.33
CA PHE A 22 11.96 0.34 13.63
C PHE A 22 12.93 1.54 13.64
N GLU A 23 13.44 1.98 12.49
CA GLU A 23 14.29 3.17 12.40
C GLU A 23 13.50 4.48 12.57
N TYR A 24 12.18 4.44 12.28
CA TYR A 24 11.33 5.63 12.24
C TYR A 24 10.27 5.67 13.32
N TYR A 25 9.95 4.52 13.90
CA TYR A 25 8.93 4.37 14.91
C TYR A 25 9.44 3.56 16.09
N ASP A 26 9.17 4.04 17.30
CA ASP A 26 9.42 3.33 18.53
C ASP A 26 8.38 2.20 18.67
N LEU A 27 8.81 0.98 18.34
CA LEU A 27 7.99 -0.23 18.30
C LEU A 27 8.58 -1.31 19.20
N ASP A 28 7.71 -1.94 19.98
CA ASP A 28 8.04 -3.15 20.73
C ASP A 28 7.93 -4.38 19.83
N GLU A 29 6.95 -4.39 18.91
CA GLU A 29 6.65 -5.52 18.04
C GLU A 29 6.16 -5.06 16.67
N LEU A 30 6.45 -5.84 15.61
CA LEU A 30 5.98 -5.64 14.25
C LEU A 30 5.09 -6.80 13.81
N TRP A 31 3.84 -6.50 13.47
CA TRP A 31 2.88 -7.46 12.94
C TRP A 31 2.96 -7.52 11.43
N LEU A 32 3.36 -8.70 10.92
CA LEU A 32 3.55 -8.96 9.49
C LEU A 32 2.35 -9.75 8.97
N ALA A 33 1.57 -9.16 8.07
CA ALA A 33 0.39 -9.81 7.50
C ALA A 33 0.58 -10.08 6.00
N ALA A 34 0.58 -11.34 5.59
CA ALA A 34 0.63 -11.77 4.19
C ALA A 34 0.21 -13.26 4.07
N ARG A 35 0.05 -13.74 2.84
CA ARG A 35 -0.32 -15.15 2.57
C ARG A 35 0.80 -16.14 2.83
N ARG A 36 2.05 -15.75 2.52
CA ARG A 36 3.23 -16.64 2.57
C ARG A 36 3.88 -16.55 3.95
N GLU A 37 3.54 -17.51 4.80
CA GLU A 37 4.07 -17.58 6.15
C GLU A 37 5.59 -17.76 6.18
N ASP A 38 6.12 -18.69 5.37
CA ASP A 38 7.56 -18.98 5.32
C ASP A 38 8.39 -17.74 4.94
N ALA A 39 7.93 -16.95 3.98
CA ALA A 39 8.60 -15.72 3.60
C ALA A 39 8.59 -14.66 4.72
N MET A 40 7.52 -14.60 5.52
CA MET A 40 7.47 -13.71 6.68
C MET A 40 8.35 -14.22 7.84
N ARG A 41 8.43 -15.53 8.04
CA ARG A 41 9.36 -16.14 9.02
C ARG A 41 10.82 -15.85 8.65
N ALA A 42 11.20 -16.08 7.40
CA ALA A 42 12.54 -15.73 6.92
C ALA A 42 12.85 -14.23 7.04
N LEU A 43 11.85 -13.36 6.82
CA LEU A 43 11.99 -11.93 7.06
C LEU A 43 12.22 -11.62 8.55
N ALA A 44 11.44 -12.21 9.44
CA ALA A 44 11.61 -12.04 10.89
C ALA A 44 12.99 -12.53 11.36
N GLU A 45 13.45 -13.68 10.89
CA GLU A 45 14.79 -14.22 11.17
C GLU A 45 15.92 -13.30 10.68
N SER A 46 15.69 -12.54 9.60
CA SER A 46 16.67 -11.54 9.13
C SER A 46 16.78 -10.30 10.04
N MET A 47 15.90 -10.19 11.05
CA MET A 47 15.86 -9.10 12.04
C MET A 47 15.93 -9.67 13.47
N PRO A 48 17.01 -10.36 13.86
CA PRO A 48 17.05 -11.14 15.11
C PRO A 48 16.86 -10.31 16.38
N ASP A 49 17.20 -9.01 16.35
CA ASP A 49 17.05 -8.09 17.49
C ASP A 49 15.65 -7.44 17.54
N LYS A 50 14.72 -7.84 16.66
CA LYS A 50 13.37 -7.27 16.55
C LYS A 50 12.31 -8.34 16.79
N VAL A 51 11.29 -7.99 17.53
CA VAL A 51 10.14 -8.88 17.73
C VAL A 51 9.17 -8.72 16.56
N CYS A 52 8.92 -9.84 15.87
CA CYS A 52 7.97 -9.89 14.77
C CYS A 52 6.90 -10.95 15.03
N ARG A 53 5.64 -10.58 14.86
CA ARG A 53 4.51 -11.51 14.91
C ARG A 53 3.94 -11.73 13.52
N ILE A 54 3.69 -12.98 13.18
CA ILE A 54 3.29 -13.38 11.84
C ILE A 54 1.81 -13.69 11.83
N PHE A 55 1.09 -13.05 10.90
CA PHE A 55 -0.31 -13.28 10.61
C PHE A 55 -0.45 -13.81 9.18
N PRO A 56 -0.53 -15.14 8.98
CA PRO A 56 -0.89 -15.71 7.68
C PRO A 56 -2.30 -15.23 7.32
N CYS A 57 -2.41 -14.30 6.37
CA CYS A 57 -3.64 -13.62 6.07
C CYS A 57 -3.81 -13.44 4.54
N ASP A 58 -4.80 -14.10 3.98
CA ASP A 58 -5.28 -13.77 2.64
C ASP A 58 -6.30 -12.62 2.74
N LEU A 59 -5.92 -11.45 2.29
CA LEU A 59 -6.78 -10.27 2.36
C LEU A 59 -8.00 -10.31 1.41
N ARG A 60 -8.20 -11.39 0.67
CA ARG A 60 -9.44 -11.69 -0.05
C ARG A 60 -10.48 -12.35 0.86
N ASP A 61 -10.01 -13.00 1.92
CA ASP A 61 -10.84 -13.70 2.88
C ASP A 61 -11.16 -12.81 4.08
N LEU A 62 -12.45 -12.59 4.33
CA LEU A 62 -12.92 -11.82 5.49
C LEU A 62 -12.55 -12.47 6.82
N ALA A 63 -12.65 -13.79 6.93
CA ALA A 63 -12.33 -14.49 8.17
C ALA A 63 -10.84 -14.33 8.53
N ALA A 64 -9.95 -14.30 7.53
CA ALA A 64 -8.54 -14.04 7.76
C ALA A 64 -8.28 -12.59 8.20
N ILE A 65 -9.01 -11.62 7.65
CA ILE A 65 -8.95 -10.22 8.08
C ILE A 65 -9.49 -10.08 9.50
N ASP A 66 -10.62 -10.73 9.81
CA ASP A 66 -11.25 -10.69 11.13
C ASP A 66 -10.33 -11.28 12.22
N THR A 67 -9.50 -12.27 11.89
CA THR A 67 -8.49 -12.80 12.82
C THR A 67 -7.47 -11.72 13.23
N LEU A 68 -7.00 -10.92 12.28
CA LEU A 68 -6.07 -9.81 12.58
C LEU A 68 -6.78 -8.68 13.34
N ILE A 69 -8.02 -8.37 12.99
CA ILE A 69 -8.85 -7.38 13.68
C ILE A 69 -9.14 -7.82 15.11
N ALA A 70 -9.51 -9.09 15.32
CA ALA A 70 -9.76 -9.64 16.65
C ALA A 70 -8.52 -9.56 17.56
N ALA A 71 -7.32 -9.78 17.01
CA ALA A 71 -6.08 -9.58 17.77
C ALA A 71 -5.91 -8.11 18.20
N ILE A 72 -6.19 -7.15 17.31
CA ILE A 72 -6.16 -5.71 17.63
C ILE A 72 -7.16 -5.38 18.75
N GLU A 73 -8.40 -5.83 18.62
CA GLU A 73 -9.49 -5.52 19.56
C GLU A 73 -9.31 -6.18 20.94
N THR A 74 -8.75 -7.38 20.95
CA THR A 74 -8.51 -8.14 22.20
C THR A 74 -7.31 -7.58 22.96
N GLU A 75 -6.19 -7.36 22.28
CA GLU A 75 -4.93 -6.95 22.90
C GLU A 75 -4.83 -5.43 23.12
N LYS A 76 -5.62 -4.65 22.35
CA LYS A 76 -5.69 -3.18 22.42
C LYS A 76 -4.29 -2.54 22.43
N PRO A 77 -3.43 -2.90 21.47
CA PRO A 77 -2.07 -2.39 21.44
C PRO A 77 -2.06 -0.90 21.08
N GLU A 78 -0.98 -0.23 21.41
CA GLU A 78 -0.71 1.11 20.91
C GLU A 78 -0.17 1.04 19.49
N ILE A 79 -1.02 1.28 18.47
CA ILE A 79 -0.63 1.17 17.07
C ILE A 79 0.09 2.46 16.64
N ARG A 80 1.41 2.38 16.51
CA ARG A 80 2.25 3.50 16.07
C ARG A 80 2.36 3.64 14.57
N LEU A 81 2.24 2.52 13.86
CA LEU A 81 2.35 2.49 12.40
C LEU A 81 1.38 1.46 11.80
N LEU A 82 0.59 1.87 10.83
CA LEU A 82 -0.17 0.97 9.95
C LEU A 82 0.26 1.21 8.50
N VAL A 83 0.78 0.18 7.84
CA VAL A 83 1.14 0.24 6.41
C VAL A 83 0.18 -0.66 5.61
N ASN A 84 -0.78 -0.04 4.96
CA ASN A 84 -1.65 -0.67 3.99
C ASN A 84 -0.90 -0.77 2.65
N ASN A 85 -0.06 -1.80 2.51
CA ASN A 85 0.81 -1.99 1.35
C ASN A 85 0.34 -3.11 0.42
N ALA A 86 -0.30 -4.15 0.92
CA ALA A 86 -0.79 -5.24 0.08
C ALA A 86 -1.58 -4.72 -1.13
N GLY A 87 -1.40 -5.35 -2.27
CA GLY A 87 -2.09 -4.95 -3.48
C GLY A 87 -1.96 -5.96 -4.60
N LEU A 88 -2.97 -6.00 -5.45
CA LEU A 88 -3.03 -6.77 -6.70
C LEU A 88 -3.26 -5.82 -7.87
N GLY A 89 -2.76 -6.19 -9.04
CA GLY A 89 -3.02 -5.48 -10.28
C GLY A 89 -2.90 -6.43 -11.46
N TYR A 90 -3.83 -6.33 -12.41
CA TYR A 90 -3.83 -7.12 -13.64
C TYR A 90 -3.94 -6.20 -14.83
N LEU A 91 -3.33 -6.62 -15.94
CA LEU A 91 -3.31 -5.89 -17.20
C LEU A 91 -4.01 -6.72 -18.29
N ASP A 92 -5.22 -6.32 -18.66
CA ASP A 92 -5.91 -6.81 -19.85
C ASP A 92 -7.09 -5.90 -20.23
N ASP A 93 -7.68 -6.10 -21.40
CA ASP A 93 -8.96 -5.50 -21.76
C ASP A 93 -10.01 -5.96 -20.75
N PHE A 94 -10.88 -5.07 -20.30
CA PHE A 94 -11.83 -5.32 -19.21
C PHE A 94 -12.69 -6.58 -19.44
N GLU A 95 -13.11 -6.83 -20.67
CA GLU A 95 -13.89 -8.00 -21.05
C GLU A 95 -13.11 -9.33 -21.02
N LYS A 96 -11.77 -9.26 -20.98
CA LYS A 96 -10.88 -10.45 -21.00
C LYS A 96 -10.32 -10.78 -19.63
N VAL A 97 -10.39 -9.85 -18.67
CA VAL A 97 -9.96 -10.12 -17.30
C VAL A 97 -10.94 -11.11 -16.68
N ASP A 98 -10.39 -12.11 -16.02
CA ASP A 98 -11.17 -13.02 -15.18
C ASP A 98 -11.87 -12.21 -14.08
N ARG A 99 -13.20 -12.38 -13.96
CA ARG A 99 -14.04 -11.71 -12.97
C ARG A 99 -13.51 -11.88 -11.53
N ASP A 100 -12.99 -13.05 -11.20
CA ASP A 100 -12.45 -13.31 -9.86
C ASP A 100 -11.17 -12.49 -9.58
N LYS A 101 -10.39 -12.16 -10.61
CA LYS A 101 -9.25 -11.25 -10.50
C LYS A 101 -9.67 -9.82 -10.23
N ASP A 102 -10.74 -9.36 -10.87
CA ASP A 102 -11.29 -8.02 -10.63
C ASP A 102 -11.84 -7.89 -9.21
N ILE A 103 -12.59 -8.91 -8.75
CA ILE A 103 -13.09 -8.97 -7.38
C ILE A 103 -11.92 -8.98 -6.40
N ALA A 104 -10.90 -9.82 -6.64
CA ALA A 104 -9.71 -9.87 -5.79
C ALA A 104 -8.97 -8.53 -5.69
N MET A 105 -8.91 -7.74 -6.78
CA MET A 105 -8.37 -6.36 -6.72
C MET A 105 -9.20 -5.46 -5.81
N CYS A 106 -10.53 -5.55 -5.88
CA CYS A 106 -11.41 -4.77 -5.00
C CYS A 106 -11.23 -5.18 -3.53
N ASP A 107 -11.16 -6.47 -3.26
CA ASP A 107 -11.00 -7.00 -1.91
C ASP A 107 -9.67 -6.57 -1.29
N VAL A 108 -8.56 -6.81 -1.98
CA VAL A 108 -7.22 -6.57 -1.45
C VAL A 108 -6.87 -5.07 -1.45
N ASN A 109 -7.26 -4.34 -2.50
CA ASN A 109 -6.83 -2.94 -2.64
C ASN A 109 -7.79 -1.94 -1.99
N MET A 110 -9.05 -2.29 -1.72
CA MET A 110 -10.04 -1.37 -1.15
C MET A 110 -10.64 -1.89 0.16
N ARG A 111 -11.28 -3.08 0.15
CA ARG A 111 -11.99 -3.60 1.33
C ARG A 111 -11.04 -3.84 2.51
N ALA A 112 -9.97 -4.61 2.30
CA ALA A 112 -9.03 -4.94 3.37
C ALA A 112 -8.39 -3.69 4.03
N PRO A 113 -7.79 -2.72 3.30
CA PRO A 113 -7.24 -1.53 3.93
C PRO A 113 -8.30 -0.66 4.61
N THR A 114 -9.56 -0.67 4.15
CA THR A 114 -10.65 0.05 4.82
C THR A 114 -10.96 -0.57 6.17
N LEU A 115 -11.17 -1.89 6.22
CA LEU A 115 -11.49 -2.62 7.45
C LEU A 115 -10.35 -2.52 8.47
N LEU A 116 -9.11 -2.79 8.06
CA LEU A 116 -7.95 -2.73 8.94
C LEU A 116 -7.70 -1.32 9.47
N THR A 117 -7.90 -0.30 8.65
CA THR A 117 -7.75 1.09 9.08
C THR A 117 -8.82 1.47 10.10
N ALA A 118 -10.08 1.10 9.85
CA ALA A 118 -11.18 1.34 10.79
C ALA A 118 -10.93 0.69 12.15
N ALA A 119 -10.47 -0.56 12.16
CA ALA A 119 -10.15 -1.30 13.38
C ALA A 119 -8.92 -0.72 14.12
N ALA A 120 -7.92 -0.20 13.39
CA ALA A 120 -6.69 0.32 13.98
C ALA A 120 -6.87 1.72 14.60
N ILE A 121 -7.65 2.59 13.97
CA ILE A 121 -7.82 4.01 14.37
C ILE A 121 -8.09 4.20 15.87
N PRO A 122 -8.98 3.43 16.55
CA PRO A 122 -9.23 3.61 17.98
C PRO A 122 -7.98 3.46 18.86
N TYR A 123 -7.00 2.69 18.43
CA TYR A 123 -5.79 2.34 19.16
C TYR A 123 -4.56 3.16 18.73
N MET A 124 -4.74 4.16 17.86
CA MET A 124 -3.66 5.01 17.36
C MET A 124 -3.50 6.27 18.22
N PRO A 125 -2.38 6.47 18.92
CA PRO A 125 -2.09 7.66 19.69
C PRO A 125 -1.65 8.82 18.79
N ARG A 126 -1.52 10.00 19.39
CA ARG A 126 -0.88 11.16 18.75
C ARG A 126 0.54 10.81 18.28
N GLY A 127 0.88 11.19 17.06
CA GLY A 127 2.17 10.88 16.41
C GLY A 127 2.19 9.55 15.68
N ALA A 128 1.16 8.70 15.81
CA ALA A 128 1.00 7.51 14.99
C ALA A 128 0.82 7.84 13.51
N ALA A 129 1.08 6.88 12.63
CA ALA A 129 0.94 7.07 11.19
C ALA A 129 0.24 5.93 10.49
N ILE A 130 -0.55 6.29 9.48
CA ILE A 130 -1.12 5.38 8.48
C ILE A 130 -0.46 5.68 7.13
N ILE A 131 0.12 4.67 6.51
CA ILE A 131 0.66 4.77 5.15
C ILE A 131 -0.22 3.92 4.23
N PHE A 132 -0.81 4.57 3.23
CA PHE A 132 -1.52 3.89 2.16
C PHE A 132 -0.65 3.82 0.90
N VAL A 133 -0.39 2.61 0.42
CA VAL A 133 0.32 2.42 -0.85
C VAL A 133 -0.69 2.45 -2.00
N SER A 134 -0.82 3.64 -2.59
CA SER A 134 -1.55 3.85 -3.82
C SER A 134 -0.65 3.56 -5.04
N SER A 135 -0.70 4.35 -6.08
CA SER A 135 0.11 4.24 -7.31
C SER A 135 0.04 5.54 -8.10
N ILE A 136 0.98 5.76 -9.03
CA ILE A 136 0.81 6.77 -10.09
C ILE A 136 -0.44 6.49 -10.94
N ALA A 137 -0.91 5.23 -10.99
CA ALA A 137 -2.16 4.83 -11.66
C ALA A 137 -3.42 5.47 -11.05
N ALA A 138 -3.32 6.06 -9.85
CA ALA A 138 -4.41 6.81 -9.24
C ALA A 138 -4.59 8.21 -9.82
N PHE A 139 -3.67 8.70 -10.64
CA PHE A 139 -3.70 10.09 -11.12
C PHE A 139 -4.62 10.29 -12.32
N ALA A 140 -4.74 9.28 -13.18
CA ALA A 140 -5.66 9.28 -14.32
C ALA A 140 -6.12 7.85 -14.62
N PRO A 141 -7.32 7.66 -15.20
CA PRO A 141 -7.76 6.36 -15.70
C PRO A 141 -6.81 5.83 -16.77
N ASN A 142 -6.60 4.51 -16.80
CA ASN A 142 -5.77 3.88 -17.81
C ASN A 142 -6.51 2.67 -18.41
N PRO A 143 -6.81 2.68 -19.72
CA PRO A 143 -7.34 1.51 -20.42
C PRO A 143 -6.48 0.27 -20.17
N ARG A 144 -7.12 -0.90 -20.11
CA ARG A 144 -6.54 -2.21 -19.77
C ARG A 144 -6.09 -2.38 -18.30
N MET A 145 -6.16 -1.32 -17.49
CA MET A 145 -5.95 -1.36 -16.04
C MET A 145 -7.12 -0.70 -15.28
N SER A 146 -8.32 -0.77 -15.81
CA SER A 146 -9.50 -0.01 -15.34
C SER A 146 -9.78 -0.23 -13.86
N VAL A 147 -9.92 -1.49 -13.42
CA VAL A 147 -10.20 -1.82 -12.01
C VAL A 147 -9.02 -1.42 -11.11
N TYR A 148 -7.79 -1.73 -11.53
CA TYR A 148 -6.61 -1.35 -10.76
C TYR A 148 -6.52 0.17 -10.52
N CYS A 149 -6.65 0.96 -11.59
CA CYS A 149 -6.62 2.43 -11.47
C CYS A 149 -7.74 2.94 -10.55
N SER A 150 -8.94 2.39 -10.67
CA SER A 150 -10.08 2.75 -9.83
C SER A 150 -9.83 2.43 -8.36
N THR A 151 -9.27 1.25 -8.05
CA THR A 151 -8.93 0.89 -6.66
C THR A 151 -7.84 1.82 -6.08
N LYS A 152 -6.85 2.20 -6.89
CA LYS A 152 -5.78 3.11 -6.44
C LYS A 152 -6.24 4.56 -6.31
N ALA A 153 -7.21 4.99 -7.11
CA ALA A 153 -7.90 6.27 -6.94
C ALA A 153 -8.77 6.29 -5.67
N TYR A 154 -9.47 5.19 -5.36
CA TYR A 154 -10.17 5.01 -4.08
C TYR A 154 -9.23 5.23 -2.90
N ILE A 155 -8.10 4.53 -2.85
CA ILE A 155 -7.09 4.66 -1.78
C ILE A 155 -6.53 6.09 -1.69
N GLN A 156 -6.31 6.74 -2.83
CA GLN A 156 -5.89 8.16 -2.85
C GLN A 156 -6.93 9.06 -2.18
N SER A 157 -8.21 8.86 -2.48
CA SER A 157 -9.31 9.64 -1.92
C SER A 157 -9.46 9.39 -0.42
N LEU A 158 -9.51 8.11 -0.02
CA LEU A 158 -9.60 7.68 1.38
C LEU A 158 -8.47 8.28 2.23
N ALA A 159 -7.23 8.15 1.77
CA ALA A 159 -6.07 8.68 2.50
C ALA A 159 -6.14 10.20 2.68
N LYS A 160 -6.64 10.95 1.69
CA LYS A 160 -6.81 12.40 1.78
C LYS A 160 -7.89 12.77 2.80
N SER A 161 -9.05 12.11 2.77
CA SER A 161 -10.15 12.36 3.71
C SER A 161 -9.74 12.05 5.14
N LEU A 162 -9.20 10.86 5.39
CA LEU A 162 -8.74 10.45 6.72
C LEU A 162 -7.65 11.37 7.27
N ARG A 163 -6.80 11.94 6.42
CA ARG A 163 -5.82 12.92 6.85
C ARG A 163 -6.46 14.15 7.51
N TYR A 164 -7.57 14.65 6.99
CA TYR A 164 -8.31 15.76 7.58
C TYR A 164 -9.05 15.32 8.84
N GLU A 165 -9.72 14.20 8.81
CA GLU A 165 -10.50 13.68 9.94
C GLU A 165 -9.62 13.36 11.16
N LEU A 166 -8.42 12.81 10.94
CA LEU A 166 -7.52 12.39 12.00
C LEU A 166 -6.51 13.47 12.45
N ALA A 167 -6.44 14.60 11.73
CA ALA A 167 -5.54 15.71 12.09
C ALA A 167 -5.76 16.25 13.52
N PRO A 168 -7.00 16.44 14.04
CA PRO A 168 -7.21 16.86 15.43
C PRO A 168 -6.66 15.88 16.46
N ARG A 169 -6.66 14.56 16.14
CA ARG A 169 -6.09 13.51 16.98
C ARG A 169 -4.57 13.44 16.89
N GLY A 170 -3.97 14.13 15.90
CA GLY A 170 -2.53 14.10 15.64
C GLY A 170 -2.03 12.79 15.04
N VAL A 171 -2.93 12.02 14.41
CA VAL A 171 -2.57 10.81 13.64
C VAL A 171 -2.22 11.23 12.21
N ASN A 172 -1.04 10.85 11.75
CA ASN A 172 -0.55 11.21 10.44
C ASN A 172 -1.07 10.24 9.37
N VAL A 173 -1.51 10.73 8.23
CA VAL A 173 -1.90 9.88 7.08
C VAL A 173 -1.09 10.29 5.86
N LEU A 174 -0.39 9.31 5.26
CA LEU A 174 0.41 9.49 4.06
C LEU A 174 -0.08 8.57 2.94
N ALA A 175 -0.31 9.14 1.76
CA ALA A 175 -0.49 8.38 0.52
C ALA A 175 0.84 8.30 -0.25
N LEU A 176 1.34 7.08 -0.49
CA LEU A 176 2.51 6.81 -1.32
C LEU A 176 2.05 6.49 -2.75
N TYR A 177 2.65 7.14 -3.74
CA TYR A 177 2.36 6.93 -5.16
C TYR A 177 3.61 6.41 -5.89
N PRO A 178 3.94 5.13 -5.74
CA PRO A 178 5.08 4.57 -6.44
C PRO A 178 4.82 4.49 -7.95
N CYS A 179 5.90 4.57 -8.72
CA CYS A 179 5.95 4.11 -10.09
C CYS A 179 6.24 2.58 -10.13
N PRO A 180 6.25 1.93 -11.29
CA PRO A 180 6.58 0.52 -11.37
C PRO A 180 7.87 0.18 -10.64
N MET A 181 7.89 -0.95 -9.95
CA MET A 181 9.05 -1.49 -9.24
C MET A 181 9.34 -2.89 -9.76
N ASN A 182 10.61 -3.27 -9.82
CA ASN A 182 11.00 -4.64 -10.14
C ASN A 182 10.72 -5.54 -8.92
N THR A 183 9.50 -5.98 -8.80
CA THR A 183 8.99 -6.84 -7.73
C THR A 183 8.06 -7.90 -8.32
N GLU A 184 7.78 -8.94 -7.56
CA GLU A 184 6.83 -10.01 -7.94
C GLU A 184 5.46 -9.49 -8.39
N PHE A 185 5.08 -8.26 -8.01
CA PHE A 185 3.83 -7.63 -8.43
C PHE A 185 3.65 -7.62 -9.95
N LEU A 186 4.71 -7.37 -10.72
CA LEU A 186 4.67 -7.31 -12.17
C LEU A 186 4.45 -8.69 -12.79
N THR A 187 5.14 -9.69 -12.27
CA THR A 187 5.03 -11.09 -12.74
C THR A 187 3.67 -11.68 -12.38
N VAL A 188 3.22 -11.53 -11.12
CA VAL A 188 1.91 -12.01 -10.66
C VAL A 188 0.77 -11.34 -11.40
N GLY A 189 0.89 -10.05 -11.72
CA GLY A 189 -0.11 -9.28 -12.46
C GLY A 189 -0.10 -9.56 -13.97
N GLY A 190 0.86 -10.31 -14.49
CA GLY A 190 1.03 -10.52 -15.94
C GLY A 190 1.22 -9.21 -16.68
N ILE A 191 1.94 -8.24 -16.09
CA ILE A 191 2.06 -6.88 -16.60
C ILE A 191 3.31 -6.73 -17.46
N GLU A 192 4.39 -7.39 -17.07
CA GLU A 192 5.71 -7.28 -17.70
C GLU A 192 5.68 -7.77 -19.16
N GLY A 193 6.26 -6.98 -20.07
CA GLY A 193 6.34 -7.30 -21.50
C GLY A 193 5.01 -7.17 -22.27
N ARG A 194 3.90 -6.82 -21.61
CA ARG A 194 2.58 -6.73 -22.24
C ARG A 194 2.15 -5.30 -22.60
N SER A 195 2.96 -4.30 -22.22
CA SER A 195 2.69 -2.89 -22.53
C SER A 195 3.99 -2.12 -22.80
N ARG A 196 4.15 -1.66 -24.04
CA ARG A 196 5.30 -0.82 -24.42
C ARG A 196 5.39 0.48 -23.60
N THR A 197 4.25 1.06 -23.25
CA THR A 197 4.19 2.29 -22.46
C THR A 197 4.65 1.99 -21.03
N PHE A 198 4.13 0.94 -20.42
CA PHE A 198 4.46 0.56 -19.05
C PHE A 198 5.93 0.14 -18.92
N ASP A 199 6.46 -0.61 -19.89
CA ASP A 199 7.84 -1.10 -19.87
C ASP A 199 8.88 0.02 -19.99
N LYS A 200 8.50 1.15 -20.61
CA LYS A 200 9.33 2.36 -20.74
C LYS A 200 9.27 3.27 -19.52
N LEU A 201 8.31 3.07 -18.59
CA LEU A 201 8.24 3.90 -17.39
C LEU A 201 9.47 3.70 -16.51
N PRO A 202 10.00 4.77 -15.93
CA PRO A 202 11.12 4.65 -14.99
C PRO A 202 10.69 3.83 -13.77
N ARG A 203 11.58 2.97 -13.31
CA ARG A 203 11.36 2.10 -12.16
C ARG A 203 11.71 2.80 -10.85
N CYS A 204 10.90 2.61 -9.82
CA CYS A 204 11.22 3.02 -8.46
C CYS A 204 11.99 1.91 -7.75
N ASP A 205 12.95 2.32 -6.93
CA ASP A 205 13.62 1.45 -5.97
C ASP A 205 12.71 1.28 -4.74
N PRO A 206 12.29 0.05 -4.39
CA PRO A 206 11.40 -0.20 -3.26
C PRO A 206 12.02 0.19 -1.92
N HIS A 207 13.34 -0.03 -1.73
CA HIS A 207 14.05 0.38 -0.51
C HIS A 207 13.97 1.89 -0.29
N LYS A 208 14.32 2.68 -1.31
CA LYS A 208 14.24 4.15 -1.25
C LYS A 208 12.82 4.65 -1.08
N ALA A 209 11.84 3.98 -1.71
CA ALA A 209 10.44 4.36 -1.61
C ALA A 209 9.88 4.12 -0.20
N ALA A 210 10.18 2.97 0.41
CA ALA A 210 9.80 2.65 1.80
C ALA A 210 10.43 3.66 2.77
N ARG A 211 11.75 3.86 2.68
CA ARG A 211 12.50 4.81 3.51
C ARG A 211 11.91 6.22 3.46
N ALA A 212 11.66 6.72 2.26
CA ALA A 212 11.11 8.06 2.08
C ALA A 212 9.67 8.16 2.60
N ALA A 213 8.85 7.12 2.44
CA ALA A 213 7.47 7.10 2.94
C ALA A 213 7.45 7.11 4.47
N LEU A 214 8.24 6.26 5.14
CA LEU A 214 8.36 6.21 6.61
C LEU A 214 8.83 7.56 7.16
N ALA A 215 9.95 8.09 6.66
CA ALA A 215 10.50 9.38 7.10
C ALA A 215 9.50 10.54 6.91
N ARG A 216 8.73 10.53 5.83
CA ARG A 216 7.75 11.57 5.54
C ARG A 216 6.49 11.43 6.38
N ALA A 217 6.02 10.21 6.63
CA ALA A 217 4.89 9.93 7.49
C ALA A 217 5.21 10.36 8.93
N ALA A 218 6.39 10.02 9.45
CA ALA A 218 6.86 10.47 10.78
C ALA A 218 6.91 12.00 10.90
N LYS A 219 7.21 12.72 9.80
CA LYS A 219 7.19 14.19 9.74
C LYS A 219 5.81 14.79 9.43
N GLY A 220 4.75 14.01 9.47
CA GLY A 220 3.38 14.47 9.22
C GLY A 220 3.09 14.92 7.78
N LYS A 221 3.87 14.47 6.78
CA LYS A 221 3.60 14.78 5.36
C LYS A 221 2.48 13.92 4.81
N GLY A 222 1.58 14.49 4.00
CA GLY A 222 0.38 13.80 3.52
C GLY A 222 0.56 12.98 2.24
N SER A 223 1.68 13.13 1.52
CA SER A 223 1.89 12.36 0.29
C SER A 223 3.35 12.26 -0.12
N HIS A 224 3.67 11.20 -0.87
CA HIS A 224 4.96 11.03 -1.51
C HIS A 224 4.83 10.42 -2.91
N THR A 225 5.48 11.04 -3.89
CA THR A 225 5.68 10.52 -5.25
C THR A 225 7.20 10.48 -5.47
N PRO A 226 7.83 9.30 -5.58
CA PRO A 226 9.29 9.17 -5.52
C PRO A 226 10.04 9.94 -6.62
N LEU A 227 9.60 9.84 -7.87
CA LEU A 227 10.31 10.41 -9.02
C LEU A 227 9.77 11.80 -9.40
N LEU A 228 10.67 12.70 -9.77
CA LEU A 228 10.31 14.07 -10.18
C LEU A 228 9.40 14.08 -11.42
N LEU A 229 9.68 13.22 -12.40
CA LEU A 229 8.83 13.04 -13.58
C LEU A 229 7.41 12.68 -13.20
N MET A 230 7.23 11.78 -12.21
CA MET A 230 5.90 11.37 -11.74
C MET A 230 5.19 12.45 -10.91
N LYS A 231 5.93 13.35 -10.27
CA LYS A 231 5.34 14.55 -9.65
C LYS A 231 4.79 15.51 -10.72
N PHE A 232 5.51 15.67 -11.82
CA PHE A 232 5.03 16.46 -12.96
C PHE A 232 3.78 15.81 -13.60
N TYR A 233 3.82 14.49 -13.84
CA TYR A 233 2.65 13.75 -14.31
C TYR A 233 1.45 13.92 -13.37
N ARG A 234 1.65 13.84 -12.07
CA ARG A 234 0.60 14.07 -11.07
C ARG A 234 -0.03 15.47 -11.18
N PHE A 235 0.80 16.49 -11.41
CA PHE A 235 0.32 17.84 -11.63
C PHE A 235 -0.47 17.94 -12.95
N LEU A 236 0.08 17.42 -14.03
CA LEU A 236 -0.56 17.41 -15.34
C LEU A 236 -1.93 16.70 -15.30
N ALA A 237 -2.00 15.51 -14.69
CA ALA A 237 -3.22 14.73 -14.55
C ALA A 237 -4.30 15.45 -13.71
N LYS A 238 -3.92 16.40 -12.87
CA LYS A 238 -4.88 17.21 -12.09
C LYS A 238 -5.50 18.35 -12.88
N VAL A 239 -4.77 18.94 -13.83
CA VAL A 239 -5.19 20.16 -14.55
C VAL A 239 -5.66 19.87 -15.98
N THR A 240 -5.33 18.71 -16.54
CA THR A 240 -5.69 18.30 -17.89
C THR A 240 -6.90 17.37 -17.86
N PRO A 241 -7.91 17.56 -18.73
CA PRO A 241 -9.00 16.60 -18.87
C PRO A 241 -8.49 15.20 -19.18
N HIS A 242 -9.03 14.19 -18.51
CA HIS A 242 -8.53 12.81 -18.62
C HIS A 242 -8.63 12.23 -20.03
N ASN A 243 -9.63 12.63 -20.83
CA ASN A 243 -9.77 12.22 -22.22
C ASN A 243 -8.57 12.60 -23.11
N LEU A 244 -7.79 13.62 -22.73
CA LEU A 244 -6.56 14.00 -23.42
C LEU A 244 -5.33 13.20 -22.92
N ILE A 245 -5.36 12.73 -21.67
CA ILE A 245 -4.27 11.93 -21.07
C ILE A 245 -4.38 10.45 -21.42
N MET A 246 -5.59 9.90 -21.43
CA MET A 246 -5.83 8.47 -21.62
C MET A 246 -5.21 7.90 -22.92
N PRO A 247 -5.25 8.57 -24.07
CA PRO A 247 -4.59 8.06 -25.29
C PRO A 247 -3.07 7.93 -25.13
N LEU A 248 -2.45 8.81 -24.33
CA LEU A 248 -1.01 8.83 -24.06
C LEU A 248 -0.59 7.79 -23.00
N SER A 249 -1.51 7.41 -22.12
CA SER A 249 -1.28 6.46 -21.03
C SER A 249 -1.75 5.04 -21.35
N LYS A 250 -2.27 4.78 -22.54
CA LYS A 250 -2.76 3.47 -22.95
C LYS A 250 -1.65 2.42 -22.82
N THR A 251 -1.90 1.43 -21.98
CA THR A 251 -1.00 0.30 -21.70
C THR A 251 -1.25 -0.89 -22.60
#